data_0ff418db29bc06e957ab0d6325bf29db
#
_entry.id   0ff418db29bc06e957ab0d6325bf29db
#
_cell.length_a   1.000
_cell.length_b   1.000
_cell.length_c   1.000
_cell.angle_alpha   90.00
_cell.angle_beta   90.00
_cell.angle_gamma   90.00
#
_symmetry.space_group_name_H-M   'P 1'
#
loop_
_entity.id
_entity.type
_entity.pdbx_description
1 polymer ?
#
loop_
_entity_poly.entity_id
_entity_poly.type
_entity_poly.pdbx_seq_one_letter_code
_entity_poly.pdbx_strand_id
1 'polypeptide(L)'
;MDSVRIVAEGYNCFETDHAPVGTVRYLPDPKAVIALIQSGQLKQHILLAEGGTTTFLAPALSLGAIGVITLSGAPESHLGILSREFQIPCIMTAYLGDSATRYVTGSDNREHFAAVTAALSGKRVRLNCRDSDTGRIELVE
;
A
#
# COMPACT_ATOMS: atom_id res chain seq x y z
N MET A 1 -21.29 -15.77 -8.61
CA MET A 1 -21.05 -14.32 -8.62
C MET A 1 -20.09 -13.95 -7.51
N ASP A 2 -19.00 -13.34 -7.89
CA ASP A 2 -17.97 -13.01 -6.93
C ASP A 2 -18.29 -11.69 -6.25
N SER A 3 -18.48 -11.75 -4.93
CA SER A 3 -18.63 -10.52 -4.16
C SER A 3 -17.23 -9.98 -3.83
N VAL A 4 -17.02 -8.72 -4.15
CA VAL A 4 -15.78 -8.03 -3.79
C VAL A 4 -15.83 -7.72 -2.30
N ARG A 5 -14.79 -8.12 -1.57
CA ARG A 5 -14.65 -7.81 -0.16
C ARG A 5 -13.57 -6.75 0.02
N ILE A 6 -13.99 -5.56 0.39
CA ILE A 6 -13.08 -4.46 0.67
C ILE A 6 -12.61 -4.61 2.11
N VAL A 7 -11.31 -4.80 2.30
CA VAL A 7 -10.73 -4.99 3.64
C VAL A 7 -10.14 -3.70 4.20
N ALA A 8 -9.75 -2.77 3.33
CA ALA A 8 -9.18 -1.50 3.76
C ALA A 8 -9.38 -0.45 2.68
N GLU A 9 -9.25 0.83 3.08
CA GLU A 9 -9.33 1.97 2.18
C GLU A 9 -8.29 3.00 2.57
N GLY A 10 -7.98 3.93 1.66
CA GLY A 10 -7.06 5.02 1.94
C GLY A 10 -7.12 6.06 0.84
N TYR A 11 -6.20 7.01 0.89
CA TYR A 11 -6.11 8.04 -0.15
C TYR A 11 -5.51 7.45 -1.42
N ASN A 12 -6.18 7.68 -2.55
CA ASN A 12 -5.69 7.26 -3.84
C ASN A 12 -4.72 8.31 -4.40
N CYS A 13 -3.54 7.88 -4.81
CA CYS A 13 -2.53 8.80 -5.34
C CYS A 13 -2.86 9.27 -6.75
N PHE A 14 -3.51 8.44 -7.57
CA PHE A 14 -3.97 8.82 -8.91
C PHE A 14 -4.99 7.82 -9.42
N GLU A 15 -5.86 8.29 -10.30
CA GLU A 15 -6.87 7.42 -10.93
C GLU A 15 -6.23 6.51 -11.96
N THR A 16 -6.59 5.22 -11.92
CA THR A 16 -6.19 4.27 -12.94
C THR A 16 -7.14 3.08 -12.95
N ASP A 17 -7.35 2.51 -14.12
CA ASP A 17 -8.08 1.25 -14.27
C ASP A 17 -7.19 0.04 -14.01
N HIS A 18 -5.89 0.24 -13.92
CA HIS A 18 -4.96 -0.84 -13.60
C HIS A 18 -5.17 -1.28 -12.15
N ALA A 19 -5.47 -2.55 -11.96
CA ALA A 19 -5.79 -3.11 -10.65
C ALA A 19 -4.87 -4.29 -10.35
N PRO A 20 -3.66 -4.04 -9.84
CA PRO A 20 -2.71 -5.11 -9.59
C PRO A 20 -3.17 -6.02 -8.47
N VAL A 21 -2.84 -7.30 -8.61
CA VAL A 21 -3.10 -8.34 -7.61
C VAL A 21 -1.78 -8.88 -7.11
N GLY A 22 -1.63 -9.00 -5.82
CA GLY A 22 -0.43 -9.58 -5.22
C GLY A 22 -0.61 -9.85 -3.74
N THR A 23 0.38 -10.51 -3.16
CA THR A 23 0.41 -10.77 -1.72
C THR A 23 1.03 -9.57 -1.02
N VAL A 24 0.39 -9.10 0.03
CA VAL A 24 0.91 -7.95 0.79
C VAL A 24 2.18 -8.35 1.53
N ARG A 25 3.23 -7.58 1.32
CA ARG A 25 4.51 -7.75 1.98
C ARG A 25 4.86 -6.49 2.76
N TYR A 26 4.95 -6.61 4.09
CA TYR A 26 5.35 -5.50 4.94
C TYR A 26 6.86 -5.29 4.87
N LEU A 27 7.27 -4.06 4.62
CA LEU A 27 8.68 -3.68 4.46
C LEU A 27 9.02 -2.63 5.52
N PRO A 28 9.59 -3.05 6.66
CA PRO A 28 9.85 -2.12 7.77
C PRO A 28 11.08 -1.24 7.57
N ASP A 29 12.00 -1.63 6.67
CA ASP A 29 13.27 -0.94 6.51
C ASP A 29 13.87 -1.19 5.13
N PRO A 30 14.97 -0.48 4.77
CA PRO A 30 15.61 -0.66 3.47
C PRO A 30 16.13 -2.08 3.22
N LYS A 31 16.55 -2.78 4.27
CA LYS A 31 17.06 -4.15 4.13
C LYS A 31 15.98 -5.08 3.63
N ALA A 32 14.75 -4.92 4.12
CA ALA A 32 13.62 -5.72 3.68
C ALA A 32 13.32 -5.49 2.21
N VAL A 33 13.44 -4.25 1.73
CA VAL A 33 13.26 -3.92 0.31
C VAL A 33 14.31 -4.61 -0.54
N ILE A 34 15.57 -4.52 -0.14
CA ILE A 34 16.67 -5.16 -0.87
C ILE A 34 16.47 -6.67 -0.92
N ALA A 35 16.10 -7.28 0.18
CA ALA A 35 15.87 -8.72 0.24
C ALA A 35 14.75 -9.15 -0.73
N LEU A 36 13.67 -8.38 -0.78
CA LEU A 36 12.57 -8.66 -1.71
C LEU A 36 13.01 -8.55 -3.17
N ILE A 37 13.76 -7.50 -3.49
CA ILE A 37 14.29 -7.31 -4.85
C ILE A 37 15.20 -8.47 -5.24
N GLN A 38 16.10 -8.87 -4.35
CA GLN A 38 17.04 -9.95 -4.61
C GLN A 38 16.36 -11.31 -4.75
N SER A 39 15.20 -11.49 -4.11
CA SER A 39 14.45 -12.74 -4.21
C SER A 39 13.84 -12.98 -5.59
N GLY A 40 13.74 -11.93 -6.41
CA GLY A 40 13.09 -11.99 -7.71
C GLY A 40 11.56 -12.01 -7.64
N GLN A 41 10.98 -11.75 -6.48
CA GLN A 41 9.54 -11.85 -6.27
C GLN A 41 8.85 -10.48 -6.13
N LEU A 42 9.54 -9.40 -6.48
CA LEU A 42 9.01 -8.06 -6.33
C LEU A 42 7.64 -7.89 -7.00
N LYS A 43 7.48 -8.42 -8.20
CA LYS A 43 6.23 -8.26 -8.97
C LYS A 43 5.09 -9.16 -8.51
N GLN A 44 5.33 -10.00 -7.53
CA GLN A 44 4.29 -10.86 -6.94
C GLN A 44 3.70 -10.28 -5.66
N HIS A 45 4.21 -9.14 -5.22
CA HIS A 45 3.85 -8.54 -3.93
C HIS A 45 3.32 -7.13 -4.07
N ILE A 46 2.33 -6.81 -3.23
CA ILE A 46 1.91 -5.44 -2.98
C ILE A 46 2.72 -4.96 -1.77
N LEU A 47 3.44 -3.86 -1.93
CA LEU A 47 4.34 -3.37 -0.89
C LEU A 47 3.56 -2.61 0.17
N LEU A 48 3.81 -2.90 1.43
CA LEU A 48 3.19 -2.21 2.57
C LEU A 48 4.30 -1.62 3.43
N ALA A 49 4.23 -0.32 3.68
CA ALA A 49 5.19 0.39 4.53
C ALA A 49 4.47 1.42 5.39
N GLU A 50 5.14 1.90 6.44
CA GLU A 50 4.51 2.86 7.34
C GLU A 50 4.24 4.21 6.68
N GLY A 51 5.08 4.62 5.73
CA GLY A 51 4.92 5.93 5.09
C GLY A 51 5.87 6.96 5.66
N GLY A 52 5.49 8.24 5.59
CA GLY A 52 6.37 9.32 6.04
C GLY A 52 7.57 9.48 5.13
N THR A 53 8.75 9.24 5.63
CA THR A 53 10.00 9.36 4.88
C THR A 53 10.40 8.07 4.17
N THR A 54 9.45 7.27 3.71
CA THR A 54 9.74 5.97 3.09
C THR A 54 10.33 6.08 1.69
N THR A 55 11.35 6.92 1.54
CA THR A 55 12.10 7.02 0.27
C THR A 55 12.83 5.71 -0.06
N PHE A 56 13.00 4.83 0.93
CA PHE A 56 13.63 3.54 0.68
C PHE A 56 12.81 2.63 -0.25
N LEU A 57 11.55 2.95 -0.52
CA LEU A 57 10.76 2.22 -1.52
C LEU A 57 11.10 2.63 -2.96
N ALA A 58 11.75 3.76 -3.16
CA ALA A 58 12.05 4.27 -4.50
C ALA A 58 12.75 3.24 -5.41
N PRO A 59 13.77 2.49 -4.94
CA PRO A 59 14.39 1.46 -5.78
C PRO A 59 13.41 0.39 -6.24
N ALA A 60 12.48 -0.02 -5.37
CA ALA A 60 11.48 -1.02 -5.75
C ALA A 60 10.54 -0.48 -6.82
N LEU A 61 10.15 0.79 -6.72
CA LEU A 61 9.29 1.41 -7.73
C LEU A 61 9.97 1.44 -9.10
N SER A 62 11.24 1.83 -9.14
CA SER A 62 11.99 1.91 -10.40
C SER A 62 12.25 0.53 -11.01
N LEU A 63 12.22 -0.54 -10.21
CA LEU A 63 12.45 -1.90 -10.67
C LEU A 63 11.16 -2.64 -11.00
N GLY A 64 10.02 -1.98 -10.96
CA GLY A 64 8.77 -2.55 -11.45
C GLY A 64 7.83 -3.09 -10.38
N ALA A 65 7.85 -2.51 -9.18
CA ALA A 65 6.83 -2.83 -8.18
C ALA A 65 5.43 -2.61 -8.78
N ILE A 66 4.47 -3.44 -8.39
CA ILE A 66 3.14 -3.41 -9.00
C ILE A 66 2.12 -2.62 -8.19
N GLY A 67 2.37 -2.38 -6.92
CA GLY A 67 1.46 -1.60 -6.08
C GLY A 67 2.05 -1.31 -4.72
N VAL A 68 1.57 -0.25 -4.09
CA VAL A 68 2.08 0.21 -2.79
C VAL A 68 0.92 0.62 -1.90
N ILE A 69 1.01 0.24 -0.63
CA ILE A 69 0.11 0.67 0.44
C ILE A 69 0.98 1.30 1.52
N THR A 70 0.58 2.48 2.01
CA THR A 70 1.24 3.07 3.18
C THR A 70 0.25 3.28 4.32
N LEU A 71 0.77 3.32 5.54
CA LEU A 71 -0.04 3.50 6.74
C LEU A 71 -0.18 4.98 7.12
N SER A 72 0.65 5.84 6.54
CA SER A 72 0.60 7.29 6.72
C SER A 72 1.10 7.97 5.45
N GLY A 73 0.96 9.28 5.40
CA GLY A 73 1.42 10.08 4.27
C GLY A 73 0.27 10.54 3.38
N ALA A 74 0.60 11.37 2.41
CA ALA A 74 -0.39 11.98 1.52
C ALA A 74 0.02 11.81 0.06
N PRO A 75 -0.96 11.84 -0.87
CA PRO A 75 -0.66 11.71 -2.31
C PRO A 75 0.34 12.75 -2.83
N GLU A 76 0.45 13.90 -2.17
CA GLU A 76 1.41 14.95 -2.52
C GLU A 76 2.82 14.67 -2.03
N SER A 77 3.04 13.62 -1.24
CA SER A 77 4.34 13.24 -0.75
C SER A 77 5.25 12.78 -1.89
N HIS A 78 6.56 12.73 -1.61
CA HIS A 78 7.53 12.28 -2.61
C HIS A 78 7.19 10.88 -3.14
N LEU A 79 6.80 9.97 -2.26
CA LEU A 79 6.43 8.61 -2.66
C LEU A 79 5.18 8.61 -3.55
N GLY A 80 4.18 9.44 -3.23
CA GLY A 80 2.99 9.58 -4.05
C GLY A 80 3.30 10.10 -5.44
N ILE A 81 4.19 11.09 -5.53
CA ILE A 81 4.62 11.65 -6.81
C ILE A 81 5.35 10.59 -7.64
N LEU A 82 6.28 9.86 -7.02
CA LEU A 82 7.01 8.79 -7.73
C LEU A 82 6.06 7.70 -8.22
N SER A 83 5.10 7.29 -7.40
CA SER A 83 4.13 6.27 -7.79
C SER A 83 3.35 6.69 -9.03
N ARG A 84 2.94 7.95 -9.07
CA ARG A 84 2.25 8.51 -10.23
C ARG A 84 3.14 8.50 -11.47
N GLU A 85 4.40 8.93 -11.34
CA GLU A 85 5.33 8.95 -12.47
C GLU A 85 5.58 7.56 -13.04
N PHE A 86 5.71 6.56 -12.18
CA PHE A 86 5.92 5.17 -12.62
C PHE A 86 4.61 4.45 -12.94
N GLN A 87 3.47 5.11 -12.78
CA GLN A 87 2.15 4.52 -13.01
C GLN A 87 1.90 3.29 -12.15
N ILE A 88 2.33 3.36 -10.90
CA ILE A 88 2.16 2.27 -9.93
C ILE A 88 1.04 2.65 -8.96
N PRO A 89 -0.06 1.89 -8.92
CA PRO A 89 -1.15 2.16 -7.98
C PRO A 89 -0.63 2.26 -6.55
N CYS A 90 -1.05 3.31 -5.84
CA CYS A 90 -0.59 3.60 -4.50
C CYS A 90 -1.75 4.11 -3.65
N ILE A 91 -1.96 3.47 -2.51
CA ILE A 91 -3.01 3.84 -1.56
C ILE A 91 -2.33 4.22 -0.26
N MET A 92 -2.56 5.43 0.21
CA MET A 92 -1.89 5.98 1.39
C MET A 92 -2.83 6.17 2.57
N THR A 93 -2.26 6.11 3.77
CA THR A 93 -2.98 6.26 5.05
C THR A 93 -4.13 5.26 5.13
N ALA A 94 -3.79 4.00 4.87
CA ALA A 94 -4.77 2.93 4.83
C ALA A 94 -5.38 2.66 6.21
N TYR A 95 -6.67 2.36 6.23
CA TYR A 95 -7.41 1.99 7.43
C TYR A 95 -8.38 0.85 7.12
N LEU A 96 -8.67 0.07 8.17
CA LEU A 96 -9.63 -1.04 8.04
C LEU A 96 -11.04 -0.48 8.16
N GLY A 97 -11.92 -0.91 7.27
CA GLY A 97 -13.28 -0.39 7.23
C GLY A 97 -14.09 -0.62 8.50
N ASP A 98 -13.85 -1.74 9.17
CA ASP A 98 -14.57 -2.12 10.39
C ASP A 98 -13.77 -1.86 11.69
N SER A 99 -12.61 -1.22 11.57
CA SER A 99 -11.76 -0.94 12.74
C SER A 99 -12.10 0.42 13.36
N ALA A 100 -11.98 0.50 14.68
CA ALA A 100 -12.10 1.76 15.39
C ALA A 100 -10.84 2.62 15.30
N THR A 101 -9.71 2.05 14.89
CA THR A 101 -8.46 2.79 14.82
C THR A 101 -8.34 3.56 13.51
N ARG A 102 -7.74 4.75 13.59
CA ARG A 102 -7.44 5.59 12.43
C ARG A 102 -6.10 6.29 12.66
N TYR A 103 -5.44 6.64 11.57
CA TYR A 103 -4.25 7.48 11.65
C TYR A 103 -4.64 8.90 12.11
N VAL A 104 -3.94 9.40 13.12
CA VAL A 104 -4.16 10.75 13.64
C VAL A 104 -2.82 11.48 13.66
N THR A 105 -2.71 12.57 12.92
CA THR A 105 -1.50 13.38 12.86
C THR A 105 -1.14 13.90 14.25
N GLY A 106 0.13 13.74 14.63
CA GLY A 106 0.62 14.22 15.92
C GLY A 106 0.35 13.28 17.09
N SER A 107 -0.27 12.13 16.85
CA SER A 107 -0.55 11.13 17.89
C SER A 107 0.30 9.89 17.73
N ASP A 108 0.30 9.04 18.75
CA ASP A 108 0.94 7.73 18.67
C ASP A 108 0.03 6.79 17.86
N ASN A 109 0.49 6.38 16.68
CA ASN A 109 -0.30 5.56 15.77
C ASN A 109 0.16 4.10 15.73
N ARG A 110 0.99 3.67 16.67
CA ARG A 110 1.55 2.30 16.65
C ARG A 110 0.47 1.23 16.69
N GLU A 111 -0.56 1.41 17.51
CA GLU A 111 -1.66 0.45 17.58
C GLU A 111 -2.40 0.36 16.25
N HIS A 112 -2.69 1.51 15.64
CA HIS A 112 -3.34 1.55 14.34
C HIS A 112 -2.47 0.88 13.27
N PHE A 113 -1.18 1.20 13.23
CA PHE A 113 -0.26 0.60 12.26
C PHE A 113 -0.17 -0.91 12.44
N ALA A 114 -0.07 -1.37 13.68
CA ALA A 114 -0.01 -2.81 13.97
C ALA A 114 -1.29 -3.52 13.53
N ALA A 115 -2.46 -2.91 13.75
CA ALA A 115 -3.74 -3.50 13.37
C ALA A 115 -3.86 -3.65 11.85
N VAL A 116 -3.50 -2.61 11.10
CA VAL A 116 -3.58 -2.65 9.64
C VAL A 116 -2.55 -3.63 9.09
N THR A 117 -1.32 -3.60 9.60
CA THR A 117 -0.27 -4.51 9.16
C THR A 117 -0.66 -5.97 9.39
N ALA A 118 -1.20 -6.27 10.58
CA ALA A 118 -1.62 -7.64 10.91
C ALA A 118 -2.77 -8.11 10.01
N ALA A 119 -3.69 -7.21 9.66
CA ALA A 119 -4.83 -7.55 8.84
C ALA A 119 -4.46 -7.77 7.37
N LEU A 120 -3.46 -7.06 6.86
CA LEU A 120 -3.11 -7.09 5.44
C LEU A 120 -1.91 -7.97 5.12
N SER A 121 -0.93 -8.06 6.01
CA SER A 121 0.33 -8.77 5.73
C SER A 121 0.06 -10.24 5.39
N GLY A 122 0.62 -10.70 4.28
CA GLY A 122 0.45 -12.08 3.82
C GLY A 122 -0.87 -12.35 3.10
N LYS A 123 -1.76 -11.38 3.02
CA LYS A 123 -3.03 -11.54 2.32
C LYS A 123 -2.86 -11.22 0.83
N ARG A 124 -3.60 -11.95 0.00
CA ARG A 124 -3.64 -11.66 -1.43
C ARG A 124 -4.72 -10.61 -1.67
N VAL A 125 -4.33 -9.50 -2.25
CA VAL A 125 -5.25 -8.37 -2.45
C VAL A 125 -5.14 -7.80 -3.85
N ARG A 126 -6.16 -7.04 -4.22
CA ARG A 126 -6.17 -6.23 -5.43
C ARG A 126 -6.32 -4.77 -5.02
N LEU A 127 -5.54 -3.90 -5.65
CA LEU A 127 -5.67 -2.46 -5.43
C LEU A 127 -6.64 -1.89 -6.46
N ASN A 128 -7.72 -1.27 -5.98
CA ASN A 128 -8.70 -0.61 -6.84
C ASN A 128 -8.53 0.89 -6.69
N CYS A 129 -7.98 1.53 -7.72
CA CYS A 129 -7.67 2.95 -7.74
C CYS A 129 -8.48 3.71 -8.80
N ARG A 130 -9.71 3.27 -9.07
CA ARG A 130 -10.58 3.90 -10.07
C ARG A 130 -11.20 5.21 -9.58
N ASP A 131 -11.40 5.33 -8.27
CA ASP A 131 -11.94 6.55 -7.68
C ASP A 131 -10.82 7.57 -7.50
N SER A 132 -11.08 8.85 -7.81
CA SER A 132 -10.05 9.90 -7.75
C SER A 132 -9.53 10.14 -6.34
N ASP A 133 -10.35 9.91 -5.32
CA ASP A 133 -10.00 10.26 -3.94
C ASP A 133 -9.69 9.05 -3.08
N THR A 134 -10.44 7.96 -3.25
CA THR A 134 -10.37 6.81 -2.37
C THR A 134 -9.83 5.58 -3.10
N GLY A 135 -8.74 5.02 -2.59
CA GLY A 135 -8.25 3.73 -3.01
C GLY A 135 -8.84 2.63 -2.14
N ARG A 136 -9.21 1.52 -2.74
CA ARG A 136 -9.79 0.38 -2.02
C ARG A 136 -8.90 -0.83 -2.16
N ILE A 137 -8.70 -1.52 -1.05
CA ILE A 137 -7.91 -2.75 -0.99
C ILE A 137 -8.90 -3.90 -0.89
N GLU A 138 -8.96 -4.70 -1.94
CA GLU A 138 -9.94 -5.78 -2.07
C GLU A 138 -9.27 -7.12 -1.80
N LEU A 139 -9.90 -7.95 -0.97
CA LEU A 139 -9.38 -9.28 -0.70
C LEU A 139 -9.66 -10.19 -1.89
N VAL A 140 -8.62 -10.90 -2.33
CA VAL A 140 -8.70 -11.88 -3.41
C VAL A 140 -8.50 -13.27 -2.82
N GLU A 141 -9.45 -14.15 -3.09
CA GLU A 141 -9.37 -15.53 -2.61
C GLU A 141 -9.07 -16.52 -3.71
#